data_9031426fec33dd2c643a47290f09c58d
#
_entry.id   9031426fec33dd2c643a47290f09c58d
#
_cell.length_a   1.000
_cell.length_b   1.000
_cell.length_c   1.000
_cell.angle_alpha   90.00
_cell.angle_beta   90.00
_cell.angle_gamma   90.00
#
_symmetry.space_group_name_H-M   'P 1'
#
loop_
_entity.id
_entity.type
_entity.pdbx_description
1 polymer ?
#
loop_
_entity_poly.entity_id
_entity_poly.type
_entity_poly.pdbx_seq_one_letter_code
_entity_poly.pdbx_strand_id
1 'polypeptide(L)'
;NEEIFHFAELLDGDDNITVEGKEAFEEEALTKQEASEETFDLNDLSVPPGVKINDPVRMYLKEIGRVDLLSAEDEIRLAERIEQGDEEARKRLAEANLRLVVSIAKRYVGRGMLFLDLIQEGNMGLIKAVEKFDHRKGFKFSTYATWWIRQAITRAIADQARTIRIPVHMVETINKLIRVQRQLLQDLGREPSPEEIGEEMDLTPEKVREILKIAQEPVSLETPIGEEDDSHLGDFIEDSDAQSPSDHAAYELLKEQLEDVLDTLTDREENVLRLRFGLDDGRT
;
A
#
# COMPACT_ATOMS: atom_id res chain seq x y z
N ASN A 1 27.29 15.23 -2.92
CA ASN A 1 26.87 15.55 -1.54
C ASN A 1 26.21 16.93 -1.43
N GLU A 2 26.75 17.97 -2.08
CA GLU A 2 26.18 19.34 -2.04
C GLU A 2 24.84 19.42 -2.78
N GLU A 3 24.68 18.73 -3.89
CA GLU A 3 23.43 18.71 -4.67
C GLU A 3 22.27 18.05 -3.91
N ILE A 4 22.55 17.01 -3.12
CA ILE A 4 21.55 16.28 -2.34
C ILE A 4 21.10 17.10 -1.12
N PHE A 5 22.06 17.77 -0.44
CA PHE A 5 21.76 18.71 0.65
C PHE A 5 20.92 19.89 0.17
N HIS A 6 21.27 20.45 -0.99
CA HIS A 6 20.51 21.55 -1.60
C HIS A 6 19.09 21.10 -2.01
N PHE A 7 18.92 19.86 -2.46
CA PHE A 7 17.60 19.30 -2.80
C PHE A 7 16.76 19.02 -1.55
N ALA A 8 17.37 18.60 -0.43
CA ALA A 8 16.68 18.45 0.84
C ALA A 8 16.18 19.79 1.40
N GLU A 9 17.00 20.86 1.30
CA GLU A 9 16.58 22.23 1.65
C GLU A 9 15.40 22.73 0.81
N LEU A 10 15.28 22.30 -0.44
CA LEU A 10 14.18 22.66 -1.32
C LEU A 10 12.84 22.01 -0.93
N LEU A 11 12.92 20.83 -0.31
CA LEU A 11 11.75 20.12 0.22
C LEU A 11 11.31 20.67 1.58
N ASP A 12 12.19 21.40 2.30
CA ASP A 12 11.91 21.99 3.61
C ASP A 12 10.87 23.12 3.57
N GLY A 13 10.64 23.71 2.42
CA GLY A 13 9.63 24.75 2.19
C GLY A 13 8.24 24.24 1.81
N ASP A 14 8.01 22.92 1.75
CA ASP A 14 6.75 22.35 1.29
C ASP A 14 5.99 21.73 2.48
N ASP A 15 4.95 22.41 2.97
CA ASP A 15 4.09 22.01 4.11
C ASP A 15 3.35 20.67 3.89
N ASN A 16 3.42 20.09 2.68
CA ASN A 16 2.80 18.81 2.33
C ASN A 16 3.74 17.60 2.47
N ILE A 17 5.01 17.82 2.83
CA ILE A 17 5.96 16.72 3.05
C ILE A 17 6.04 16.48 4.55
N THR A 18 5.59 15.32 5.00
CA THR A 18 5.72 14.90 6.40
C THR A 18 7.20 14.71 6.76
N VAL A 19 7.55 14.86 8.05
CA VAL A 19 8.91 14.63 8.58
C VAL A 19 9.42 13.25 8.16
N GLU A 20 8.54 12.24 8.14
CA GLU A 20 8.79 10.87 7.66
C GLU A 20 9.16 10.81 6.16
N GLY A 21 8.56 11.69 5.34
CA GLY A 21 8.93 11.81 3.92
C GLY A 21 10.32 12.40 3.71
N LYS A 22 10.79 13.25 4.64
CA LYS A 22 12.14 13.83 4.63
C LYS A 22 13.19 12.81 5.06
N GLU A 23 12.93 12.07 6.14
CA GLU A 23 13.81 10.98 6.62
C GLU A 23 13.94 9.86 5.58
N ALA A 24 12.82 9.46 4.92
CA ALA A 24 12.85 8.51 3.82
C ALA A 24 13.67 9.02 2.62
N PHE A 25 13.61 10.32 2.34
CA PHE A 25 14.43 10.94 1.29
C PHE A 25 15.92 10.96 1.68
N GLU A 26 16.26 11.30 2.92
CA GLU A 26 17.63 11.30 3.42
C GLU A 26 18.21 9.87 3.47
N GLU A 27 17.44 8.88 3.90
CA GLU A 27 17.84 7.47 3.94
C GLU A 27 18.01 6.90 2.52
N GLU A 28 17.13 7.29 1.57
CA GLU A 28 17.24 6.94 0.15
C GLU A 28 18.38 7.71 -0.55
N ALA A 29 18.69 8.92 -0.10
CA ALA A 29 19.84 9.70 -0.57
C ALA A 29 21.17 9.11 -0.09
N LEU A 30 21.23 8.54 1.11
CA LEU A 30 22.39 7.83 1.65
C LEU A 30 22.62 6.48 0.95
N THR A 31 21.57 5.75 0.58
CA THR A 31 21.68 4.56 -0.30
C THR A 31 22.06 4.89 -1.74
N LYS A 32 21.93 6.14 -2.17
CA LYS A 32 22.28 6.65 -3.52
C LYS A 32 23.76 6.86 -3.77
N GLN A 33 24.66 6.60 -2.85
CA GLN A 33 26.08 6.41 -3.21
C GLN A 33 26.30 5.22 -4.17
N GLU A 34 25.35 4.27 -4.23
CA GLU A 34 25.34 3.18 -5.21
C GLU A 34 24.45 3.43 -6.45
N ALA A 35 23.59 4.45 -6.42
CA ALA A 35 22.60 4.73 -7.47
C ALA A 35 22.93 5.94 -8.37
N SER A 36 24.20 6.37 -8.43
CA SER A 36 24.60 7.56 -9.19
C SER A 36 24.54 7.43 -10.71
N GLU A 37 24.10 6.30 -11.27
CA GLU A 37 23.89 6.12 -12.72
C GLU A 37 22.67 5.23 -13.04
N GLU A 38 21.55 5.43 -12.39
CA GLU A 38 20.31 4.78 -12.86
C GLU A 38 19.82 5.48 -14.15
N THR A 39 20.40 5.10 -15.26
CA THR A 39 19.86 5.46 -16.58
C THR A 39 18.53 4.73 -16.77
N PHE A 40 17.42 5.45 -16.69
CA PHE A 40 16.13 4.92 -17.07
C PHE A 40 16.08 4.75 -18.60
N ASP A 41 15.89 3.52 -19.07
CA ASP A 41 15.63 3.31 -20.49
C ASP A 41 14.19 3.72 -20.81
N LEU A 42 14.03 4.98 -21.22
CA LEU A 42 12.75 5.54 -21.61
C LEU A 42 12.18 4.95 -22.91
N ASN A 43 13.00 4.22 -23.67
CA ASN A 43 12.58 3.56 -24.92
C ASN A 43 12.13 2.13 -24.70
N ASP A 44 12.48 1.51 -23.56
CA ASP A 44 12.02 0.17 -23.22
C ASP A 44 10.57 0.21 -22.69
N LEU A 45 9.61 0.04 -23.60
CA LEU A 45 8.18 -0.14 -23.29
C LEU A 45 7.79 -1.63 -23.23
N SER A 46 8.75 -2.55 -23.06
CA SER A 46 8.46 -3.98 -22.87
C SER A 46 7.69 -4.22 -21.56
N VAL A 47 6.87 -5.26 -21.55
CA VAL A 47 6.14 -5.66 -20.33
C VAL A 47 7.08 -6.49 -19.47
N PRO A 48 7.19 -6.22 -18.16
CA PRO A 48 8.04 -6.97 -17.26
C PRO A 48 7.69 -8.46 -17.21
N PRO A 49 8.67 -9.35 -16.96
CA PRO A 49 8.39 -10.77 -16.74
C PRO A 49 7.45 -10.95 -15.54
N GLY A 50 6.50 -11.89 -15.66
CA GLY A 50 5.51 -12.17 -14.61
C GLY A 50 4.23 -11.32 -14.65
N VAL A 51 4.18 -10.26 -15.47
CA VAL A 51 2.96 -9.50 -15.69
C VAL A 51 2.11 -10.19 -16.76
N LYS A 52 0.85 -10.52 -16.42
CA LYS A 52 -0.11 -11.00 -17.43
C LYS A 52 -0.34 -9.89 -18.45
N ILE A 53 -0.02 -10.18 -19.71
CA ILE A 53 -0.19 -9.23 -20.81
C ILE A 53 -1.67 -9.20 -21.17
N ASN A 54 -2.38 -8.22 -20.66
CA ASN A 54 -3.75 -7.92 -21.05
C ASN A 54 -3.74 -6.86 -22.16
N ASP A 55 -4.75 -6.87 -23.02
CA ASP A 55 -4.90 -5.86 -24.08
C ASP A 55 -4.83 -4.40 -23.58
N PRO A 56 -5.40 -4.03 -22.40
CA PRO A 56 -5.28 -2.68 -21.86
C PRO A 56 -3.83 -2.23 -21.61
N VAL A 57 -2.96 -3.12 -21.11
CA VAL A 57 -1.54 -2.81 -20.86
C VAL A 57 -0.84 -2.47 -22.18
N ARG A 58 -1.02 -3.31 -23.19
CA ARG A 58 -0.42 -3.10 -24.52
C ARG A 58 -0.92 -1.82 -25.17
N MET A 59 -2.22 -1.56 -25.06
CA MET A 59 -2.83 -0.37 -25.63
C MET A 59 -2.25 0.90 -25.00
N TYR A 60 -2.18 0.95 -23.67
CA TYR A 60 -1.59 2.06 -22.95
C TYR A 60 -0.12 2.30 -23.35
N LEU A 61 0.72 1.24 -23.32
CA LEU A 61 2.13 1.36 -23.71
C LEU A 61 2.32 1.83 -25.15
N LYS A 62 1.45 1.40 -26.08
CA LYS A 62 1.46 1.85 -27.46
C LYS A 62 1.08 3.32 -27.61
N GLU A 63 0.12 3.80 -26.81
CA GLU A 63 -0.32 5.21 -26.86
C GLU A 63 0.75 6.15 -26.34
N ILE A 64 1.33 5.87 -25.16
CA ILE A 64 2.41 6.71 -24.62
C ILE A 64 3.65 6.70 -25.51
N GLY A 65 3.87 5.59 -26.24
CA GLY A 65 4.96 5.45 -27.19
C GLY A 65 4.88 6.40 -28.39
N ARG A 66 3.74 7.02 -28.67
CA ARG A 66 3.55 7.95 -29.80
C ARG A 66 3.99 9.38 -29.49
N VAL A 67 4.16 9.71 -28.21
CA VAL A 67 4.56 11.05 -27.78
C VAL A 67 6.08 11.14 -27.81
N ASP A 68 6.61 12.15 -28.46
CA ASP A 68 8.05 12.39 -28.54
C ASP A 68 8.61 12.88 -27.19
N LEU A 69 9.86 12.49 -26.91
CA LEU A 69 10.59 12.99 -25.74
C LEU A 69 10.92 14.47 -25.91
N LEU A 70 10.88 15.21 -24.81
CA LEU A 70 11.22 16.64 -24.80
C LEU A 70 12.74 16.86 -24.70
N SER A 71 13.22 17.93 -25.31
CA SER A 71 14.55 18.45 -25.05
C SER A 71 14.55 19.28 -23.75
N ALA A 72 15.74 19.47 -23.14
CA ALA A 72 15.85 20.32 -21.94
C ALA A 72 15.34 21.75 -22.16
N GLU A 73 15.52 22.30 -23.38
CA GLU A 73 15.01 23.61 -23.74
C GLU A 73 13.49 23.64 -23.82
N ASP A 74 12.87 22.55 -24.31
CA ASP A 74 11.40 22.44 -24.38
C ASP A 74 10.79 22.27 -22.99
N GLU A 75 11.46 21.53 -22.08
CA GLU A 75 11.04 21.42 -20.67
C GLU A 75 10.98 22.80 -20.01
N ILE A 76 12.00 23.63 -20.17
CA ILE A 76 12.04 24.99 -19.62
C ILE A 76 10.92 25.85 -20.22
N ARG A 77 10.76 25.84 -21.55
CA ARG A 77 9.69 26.60 -22.21
C ARG A 77 8.28 26.20 -21.74
N LEU A 78 8.06 24.91 -21.56
CA LEU A 78 6.79 24.42 -21.04
C LEU A 78 6.59 24.83 -19.59
N ALA A 79 7.64 24.77 -18.76
CA ALA A 79 7.58 25.20 -17.36
C ALA A 79 7.25 26.70 -17.23
N GLU A 80 7.84 27.55 -18.05
CA GLU A 80 7.49 29.00 -18.10
C GLU A 80 6.03 29.23 -18.45
N ARG A 81 5.48 28.46 -19.39
CA ARG A 81 4.05 28.55 -19.80
C ARG A 81 3.14 28.05 -18.68
N ILE A 82 3.55 26.99 -17.95
CA ILE A 82 2.78 26.47 -16.82
C ILE A 82 2.69 27.51 -15.70
N GLU A 83 3.76 28.26 -15.41
CA GLU A 83 3.72 29.38 -14.45
C GLU A 83 2.70 30.47 -14.85
N GLN A 84 2.45 30.64 -16.16
CA GLN A 84 1.45 31.56 -16.69
C GLN A 84 0.02 30.98 -16.67
N GLY A 85 -0.16 29.76 -16.20
CA GLY A 85 -1.46 29.08 -16.10
C GLY A 85 -1.88 28.34 -17.35
N ASP A 86 -0.95 27.99 -18.26
CA ASP A 86 -1.26 27.27 -19.49
C ASP A 86 -1.48 25.77 -19.26
N GLU A 87 -2.73 25.33 -19.28
CA GLU A 87 -3.13 23.93 -19.08
C GLU A 87 -2.64 23.00 -20.22
N GLU A 88 -2.53 23.50 -21.46
CA GLU A 88 -2.01 22.68 -22.56
C GLU A 88 -0.51 22.40 -22.39
N ALA A 89 0.25 23.36 -21.86
CA ALA A 89 1.66 23.15 -21.53
C ALA A 89 1.82 22.11 -20.41
N ARG A 90 0.96 22.16 -19.37
CA ARG A 90 0.91 21.17 -18.28
C ARG A 90 0.66 19.76 -18.81
N LYS A 91 -0.36 19.61 -19.65
CA LYS A 91 -0.72 18.35 -20.28
C LYS A 91 0.44 17.79 -21.12
N ARG A 92 1.05 18.64 -21.95
CA ARG A 92 2.15 18.22 -22.83
C ARG A 92 3.39 17.79 -22.05
N LEU A 93 3.74 18.49 -20.97
CA LEU A 93 4.87 18.09 -20.11
C LEU A 93 4.60 16.75 -19.42
N ALA A 94 3.37 16.52 -18.94
CA ALA A 94 2.98 15.24 -18.34
C ALA A 94 3.01 14.10 -19.36
N GLU A 95 2.38 14.26 -20.54
CA GLU A 95 2.29 13.24 -21.58
C GLU A 95 3.68 12.79 -22.08
N ALA A 96 4.61 13.71 -22.25
CA ALA A 96 5.97 13.41 -22.68
C ALA A 96 6.78 12.60 -21.63
N ASN A 97 6.35 12.64 -20.36
CA ASN A 97 7.04 11.97 -19.25
C ASN A 97 6.33 10.70 -18.74
N LEU A 98 5.25 10.24 -19.39
CA LEU A 98 4.58 8.98 -19.02
C LEU A 98 5.50 7.75 -19.13
N ARG A 99 6.45 7.77 -20.07
CA ARG A 99 7.45 6.71 -20.20
C ARG A 99 8.36 6.59 -18.97
N LEU A 100 8.69 7.72 -18.33
CA LEU A 100 9.45 7.73 -17.06
C LEU A 100 8.68 7.01 -15.96
N VAL A 101 7.37 7.26 -15.84
CA VAL A 101 6.52 6.56 -14.87
C VAL A 101 6.57 5.06 -15.08
N VAL A 102 6.43 4.58 -16.32
CA VAL A 102 6.49 3.15 -16.66
C VAL A 102 7.84 2.55 -16.27
N SER A 103 8.95 3.20 -16.58
CA SER A 103 10.29 2.71 -16.26
C SER A 103 10.51 2.56 -14.75
N ILE A 104 9.94 3.47 -13.95
CA ILE A 104 9.98 3.41 -12.49
C ILE A 104 9.05 2.32 -11.98
N ALA A 105 7.78 2.26 -12.44
CA ALA A 105 6.78 1.29 -12.00
C ALA A 105 7.19 -0.16 -12.23
N LYS A 106 7.97 -0.46 -13.27
CA LYS A 106 8.54 -1.79 -13.56
C LYS A 106 9.30 -2.38 -12.36
N ARG A 107 9.96 -1.57 -11.55
CA ARG A 107 10.75 -2.01 -10.39
C ARG A 107 9.90 -2.42 -9.19
N TYR A 108 8.63 -2.04 -9.20
CA TYR A 108 7.67 -2.32 -8.12
C TYR A 108 6.70 -3.46 -8.45
N VAL A 109 6.86 -4.10 -9.61
CA VAL A 109 6.07 -5.27 -9.99
C VAL A 109 6.29 -6.42 -9.00
N GLY A 110 5.21 -7.16 -8.69
CA GLY A 110 5.25 -8.29 -7.76
C GLY A 110 5.13 -7.90 -6.28
N ARG A 111 4.83 -6.62 -5.97
CA ARG A 111 4.67 -6.14 -4.59
C ARG A 111 3.21 -6.03 -4.14
N GLY A 112 2.31 -6.85 -4.71
CA GLY A 112 0.90 -6.91 -4.29
C GLY A 112 -0.06 -5.98 -5.04
N MET A 113 0.42 -5.20 -6.03
CA MET A 113 -0.41 -4.37 -6.90
C MET A 113 -0.26 -4.75 -8.37
N LEU A 114 -1.30 -4.53 -9.16
CA LEU A 114 -1.26 -4.73 -10.61
C LEU A 114 -0.38 -3.67 -11.27
N PHE A 115 0.28 -4.05 -12.38
CA PHE A 115 1.22 -3.16 -13.07
C PHE A 115 0.56 -1.86 -13.56
N LEU A 116 -0.67 -1.91 -14.09
CA LEU A 116 -1.41 -0.71 -14.47
C LEU A 116 -1.75 0.19 -13.29
N ASP A 117 -2.07 -0.39 -12.14
CA ASP A 117 -2.38 0.40 -10.93
C ASP A 117 -1.13 1.12 -10.44
N LEU A 118 0.03 0.44 -10.44
CA LEU A 118 1.32 1.08 -10.14
C LEU A 118 1.63 2.25 -11.07
N ILE A 119 1.33 2.10 -12.37
CA ILE A 119 1.50 3.17 -13.35
C ILE A 119 0.56 4.33 -13.04
N GLN A 120 -0.71 4.08 -12.74
CA GLN A 120 -1.67 5.16 -12.46
C GLN A 120 -1.35 5.92 -11.17
N GLU A 121 -0.95 5.23 -10.13
CA GLU A 121 -0.46 5.89 -8.91
C GLU A 121 0.82 6.70 -9.18
N GLY A 122 1.73 6.17 -10.00
CA GLY A 122 2.90 6.90 -10.48
C GLY A 122 2.53 8.14 -11.31
N ASN A 123 1.50 8.05 -12.16
CA ASN A 123 0.98 9.19 -12.93
C ASN A 123 0.43 10.29 -12.01
N MET A 124 -0.21 9.93 -10.90
CA MET A 124 -0.64 10.91 -9.88
C MET A 124 0.56 11.64 -9.26
N GLY A 125 1.65 10.91 -9.02
CA GLY A 125 2.93 11.51 -8.60
C GLY A 125 3.52 12.44 -9.67
N LEU A 126 3.52 12.02 -10.94
CA LEU A 126 3.98 12.85 -12.07
C LEU A 126 3.19 14.16 -12.18
N ILE A 127 1.86 14.12 -12.06
CA ILE A 127 1.02 15.33 -12.12
C ILE A 127 1.41 16.31 -11.02
N LYS A 128 1.62 15.83 -9.78
CA LYS A 128 2.11 16.65 -8.67
C LYS A 128 3.49 17.25 -8.97
N ALA A 129 4.38 16.47 -9.58
CA ALA A 129 5.70 16.96 -9.97
C ALA A 129 5.60 18.09 -11.00
N VAL A 130 4.71 17.96 -12.00
CA VAL A 130 4.46 19.01 -13.02
C VAL A 130 3.95 20.32 -12.39
N GLU A 131 3.07 20.21 -11.38
CA GLU A 131 2.50 21.36 -10.67
C GLU A 131 3.53 22.13 -9.83
N LYS A 132 4.51 21.41 -9.28
CA LYS A 132 5.49 21.96 -8.33
C LYS A 132 6.88 22.18 -8.92
N PHE A 133 7.06 21.89 -10.20
CA PHE A 133 8.36 22.00 -10.84
C PHE A 133 8.80 23.46 -11.02
N ASP A 134 10.00 23.79 -10.51
CA ASP A 134 10.63 25.10 -10.67
C ASP A 134 11.88 24.96 -11.54
N HIS A 135 11.79 25.40 -12.80
CA HIS A 135 12.86 25.35 -13.79
C HIS A 135 14.07 26.22 -13.43
N ARG A 136 13.90 27.25 -12.56
CA ARG A 136 14.95 28.17 -12.15
C ARG A 136 16.04 27.52 -11.30
N LYS A 137 15.73 26.36 -10.73
CA LYS A 137 16.66 25.59 -9.88
C LYS A 137 17.73 24.82 -10.68
N GLY A 138 17.67 24.81 -12.00
CA GLY A 138 18.68 24.25 -12.88
C GLY A 138 18.72 22.72 -12.98
N PHE A 139 17.79 22.00 -12.31
CA PHE A 139 17.69 20.54 -12.41
C PHE A 139 16.80 20.13 -13.58
N LYS A 140 17.05 18.93 -14.14
CA LYS A 140 16.16 18.30 -15.13
C LYS A 140 14.84 17.93 -14.48
N PHE A 141 13.75 18.10 -15.23
CA PHE A 141 12.42 17.68 -14.77
C PHE A 141 12.39 16.21 -14.30
N SER A 142 13.04 15.32 -15.05
CA SER A 142 13.09 13.89 -14.74
C SER A 142 13.66 13.59 -13.33
N THR A 143 14.67 14.34 -12.88
CA THR A 143 15.27 14.18 -11.55
C THR A 143 14.25 14.49 -10.45
N TYR A 144 13.53 15.59 -10.58
CA TYR A 144 12.49 16.00 -9.65
C TYR A 144 11.26 15.07 -9.71
N ALA A 145 10.79 14.75 -10.91
CA ALA A 145 9.63 13.89 -11.11
C ALA A 145 9.85 12.46 -10.57
N THR A 146 11.06 11.93 -10.67
CA THR A 146 11.38 10.58 -10.17
C THR A 146 11.06 10.44 -8.68
N TRP A 147 11.35 11.45 -7.87
CA TRP A 147 11.03 11.43 -6.45
C TRP A 147 9.50 11.36 -6.21
N TRP A 148 8.73 12.23 -6.85
CA TRP A 148 7.28 12.25 -6.70
C TRP A 148 6.61 10.96 -7.18
N ILE A 149 7.10 10.41 -8.30
CA ILE A 149 6.60 9.14 -8.85
C ILE A 149 6.88 8.00 -7.86
N ARG A 150 8.11 7.89 -7.35
CA ARG A 150 8.47 6.87 -6.36
C ARG A 150 7.66 7.00 -5.09
N GLN A 151 7.53 8.19 -4.55
CA GLN A 151 6.75 8.47 -3.35
C GLN A 151 5.28 8.04 -3.52
N ALA A 152 4.65 8.40 -4.65
CA ALA A 152 3.27 8.02 -4.95
C ALA A 152 3.11 6.49 -5.03
N ILE A 153 3.99 5.80 -5.77
CA ILE A 153 3.96 4.35 -5.92
C ILE A 153 4.19 3.64 -4.58
N THR A 154 5.21 4.04 -3.82
CA THR A 154 5.54 3.41 -2.53
C THR A 154 4.41 3.59 -1.52
N ARG A 155 3.82 4.78 -1.46
CA ARG A 155 2.68 5.06 -0.60
C ARG A 155 1.45 4.24 -1.01
N ALA A 156 1.16 4.14 -2.31
CA ALA A 156 0.05 3.33 -2.81
C ALA A 156 0.23 1.84 -2.47
N ILE A 157 1.44 1.29 -2.61
CA ILE A 157 1.74 -0.08 -2.20
C ILE A 157 1.49 -0.26 -0.70
N ALA A 158 1.95 0.67 0.15
CA ALA A 158 1.73 0.58 1.59
C ALA A 158 0.24 0.61 1.96
N ASP A 159 -0.57 1.40 1.25
CA ASP A 159 -2.00 1.59 1.53
C ASP A 159 -2.91 0.51 0.92
N GLN A 160 -2.55 -0.09 -0.22
CA GLN A 160 -3.47 -0.88 -1.05
C GLN A 160 -3.01 -2.32 -1.33
N ALA A 161 -1.72 -2.64 -1.17
CA ALA A 161 -1.19 -3.95 -1.57
C ALA A 161 -1.64 -5.11 -0.66
N ARG A 162 -2.08 -4.84 0.57
CA ARG A 162 -2.49 -5.86 1.54
C ARG A 162 -4.00 -6.03 1.60
N THR A 163 -4.48 -7.26 1.66
CA THR A 163 -5.89 -7.60 1.86
C THR A 163 -6.45 -6.97 3.15
N ILE A 164 -5.67 -7.00 4.23
CA ILE A 164 -5.96 -6.31 5.48
C ILE A 164 -5.04 -5.10 5.55
N ARG A 165 -5.61 -3.90 5.41
CA ARG A 165 -4.86 -2.66 5.39
C ARG A 165 -4.11 -2.41 6.71
N ILE A 166 -2.85 -2.05 6.59
CA ILE A 166 -1.98 -1.65 7.70
C ILE A 166 -1.62 -0.16 7.52
N PRO A 167 -1.57 0.66 8.58
CA PRO A 167 -1.12 2.05 8.49
C PRO A 167 0.30 2.17 7.91
N VAL A 168 0.57 3.24 7.14
CA VAL A 168 1.85 3.43 6.42
C VAL A 168 3.05 3.35 7.35
N HIS A 169 3.02 4.05 8.51
CA HIS A 169 4.11 4.00 9.49
C HIS A 169 4.43 2.58 9.99
N MET A 170 3.42 1.70 10.09
CA MET A 170 3.64 0.31 10.46
C MET A 170 4.29 -0.49 9.32
N VAL A 171 3.93 -0.20 8.06
CA VAL A 171 4.59 -0.80 6.89
C VAL A 171 6.07 -0.40 6.83
N GLU A 172 6.40 0.86 7.12
CA GLU A 172 7.77 1.35 7.21
C GLU A 172 8.54 0.65 8.32
N THR A 173 7.94 0.52 9.51
CA THR A 173 8.53 -0.23 10.63
C THR A 173 8.79 -1.69 10.28
N ILE A 174 7.84 -2.36 9.60
CA ILE A 174 7.99 -3.74 9.12
C ILE A 174 9.14 -3.83 8.12
N ASN A 175 9.22 -2.90 7.16
CA ASN A 175 10.29 -2.88 6.16
C ASN A 175 11.68 -2.66 6.80
N LYS A 176 11.77 -1.77 7.81
CA LYS A 176 12.98 -1.57 8.60
C LYS A 176 13.37 -2.86 9.34
N LEU A 177 12.40 -3.51 10.00
CA LEU A 177 12.62 -4.78 10.69
C LEU A 177 13.15 -5.87 9.75
N ILE A 178 12.55 -6.05 8.57
CA ILE A 178 12.99 -7.02 7.57
C ILE A 178 14.41 -6.72 7.08
N ARG A 179 14.77 -5.44 6.93
CA ARG A 179 16.12 -5.01 6.53
C ARG A 179 17.14 -5.38 7.61
N VAL A 180 16.86 -5.02 8.86
CA VAL A 180 17.71 -5.36 10.02
C VAL A 180 17.85 -6.87 10.18
N GLN A 181 16.75 -7.62 10.07
CA GLN A 181 16.76 -9.08 10.12
C GLN A 181 17.69 -9.69 9.06
N ARG A 182 17.65 -9.18 7.83
CA ARG A 182 18.54 -9.65 6.74
C ARG A 182 20.00 -9.33 7.01
N GLN A 183 20.28 -8.15 7.54
CA GLN A 183 21.63 -7.75 7.90
C GLN A 183 22.19 -8.62 9.01
N LEU A 184 21.44 -8.81 10.10
CA LEU A 184 21.84 -9.68 11.19
C LEU A 184 21.98 -11.15 10.75
N LEU A 185 21.12 -11.63 9.85
CA LEU A 185 21.25 -12.98 9.26
C LEU A 185 22.59 -13.14 8.51
N GLN A 186 23.02 -12.10 7.79
CA GLN A 186 24.30 -12.10 7.07
C GLN A 186 25.48 -12.07 8.03
N ASP A 187 25.41 -11.28 9.10
CA ASP A 187 26.49 -11.11 10.06
C ASP A 187 26.63 -12.31 11.00
N LEU A 188 25.51 -12.88 11.47
CA LEU A 188 25.48 -13.99 12.42
C LEU A 188 25.52 -15.38 11.74
N GLY A 189 25.18 -15.47 10.45
CA GLY A 189 25.05 -16.74 9.72
C GLY A 189 23.88 -17.64 10.17
N ARG A 190 22.96 -17.11 11.01
CA ARG A 190 21.73 -17.76 11.49
C ARG A 190 20.61 -16.75 11.63
N GLU A 191 19.38 -17.23 11.74
CA GLU A 191 18.25 -16.32 12.03
C GLU A 191 18.47 -15.59 13.37
N PRO A 192 18.32 -14.24 13.37
CA PRO A 192 18.42 -13.44 14.59
C PRO A 192 17.22 -13.66 15.51
N SER A 193 17.46 -13.60 16.82
CA SER A 193 16.40 -13.66 17.81
C SER A 193 15.66 -12.31 17.90
N PRO A 194 14.41 -12.28 18.42
CA PRO A 194 13.70 -11.02 18.64
C PRO A 194 14.42 -10.04 19.56
N GLU A 195 15.27 -10.57 20.48
CA GLU A 195 16.11 -9.79 21.37
C GLU A 195 17.22 -9.06 20.60
N GLU A 196 17.91 -9.76 19.70
CA GLU A 196 18.96 -9.21 18.85
C GLU A 196 18.42 -8.15 17.86
N ILE A 197 17.25 -8.42 17.28
CA ILE A 197 16.57 -7.43 16.42
C ILE A 197 16.15 -6.20 17.24
N GLY A 198 15.66 -6.42 18.47
CA GLY A 198 15.23 -5.36 19.37
C GLY A 198 16.37 -4.42 19.77
N GLU A 199 17.55 -4.96 20.02
CA GLU A 199 18.77 -4.17 20.32
C GLU A 199 19.15 -3.27 19.14
N GLU A 200 19.12 -3.77 17.90
CA GLU A 200 19.47 -3.00 16.70
C GLU A 200 18.42 -1.93 16.34
N MET A 201 17.15 -2.19 16.65
CA MET A 201 16.04 -1.28 16.35
C MET A 201 15.65 -0.33 17.50
N ASP A 202 16.26 -0.48 18.68
CA ASP A 202 15.88 0.20 19.93
C ASP A 202 14.40 -0.09 20.31
N LEU A 203 14.00 -1.36 20.20
CA LEU A 203 12.66 -1.83 20.51
C LEU A 203 12.72 -2.97 21.54
N THR A 204 11.64 -3.13 22.32
CA THR A 204 11.53 -4.29 23.21
C THR A 204 11.27 -5.57 22.42
N PRO A 205 11.74 -6.75 22.89
CA PRO A 205 11.52 -8.03 22.21
C PRO A 205 10.03 -8.35 22.01
N GLU A 206 9.17 -7.95 22.96
CA GLU A 206 7.72 -8.11 22.85
C GLU A 206 7.16 -7.34 21.65
N LYS A 207 7.64 -6.10 21.46
CA LYS A 207 7.23 -5.27 20.33
C LYS A 207 7.69 -5.83 19.00
N VAL A 208 8.90 -6.37 18.93
CA VAL A 208 9.40 -7.08 17.74
C VAL A 208 8.50 -8.27 17.40
N ARG A 209 8.11 -9.10 18.39
CA ARG A 209 7.19 -10.23 18.17
C ARG A 209 5.81 -9.77 17.68
N GLU A 210 5.29 -8.69 18.23
CA GLU A 210 4.02 -8.09 17.78
C GLU A 210 4.10 -7.63 16.32
N ILE A 211 5.16 -6.91 15.94
CA ILE A 211 5.38 -6.45 14.56
C ILE A 211 5.50 -7.63 13.60
N LEU A 212 6.24 -8.69 13.96
CA LEU A 212 6.36 -9.89 13.15
C LEU A 212 5.00 -10.60 12.95
N LYS A 213 4.14 -10.60 13.98
CA LYS A 213 2.78 -11.16 13.88
C LYS A 213 1.90 -10.34 12.94
N ILE A 214 1.98 -9.01 13.00
CA ILE A 214 1.24 -8.10 12.10
C ILE A 214 1.75 -8.21 10.66
N ALA A 215 3.04 -8.49 10.47
CA ALA A 215 3.66 -8.60 9.15
C ALA A 215 3.16 -9.80 8.34
N GLN A 216 2.55 -10.81 8.98
CA GLN A 216 2.06 -12.01 8.30
C GLN A 216 0.94 -11.67 7.30
N GLU A 217 0.93 -12.36 6.18
CA GLU A 217 -0.14 -12.26 5.18
C GLU A 217 -1.21 -13.33 5.45
N PRO A 218 -2.49 -13.04 5.17
CA PRO A 218 -3.56 -14.03 5.29
C PRO A 218 -3.39 -15.16 4.28
N VAL A 219 -3.72 -16.37 4.70
CA VAL A 219 -3.74 -17.56 3.84
C VAL A 219 -5.12 -17.69 3.20
N SER A 220 -5.17 -18.09 1.91
CA SER A 220 -6.44 -18.33 1.22
C SER A 220 -7.16 -19.55 1.77
N LEU A 221 -8.48 -19.45 1.98
CA LEU A 221 -9.33 -20.58 2.35
C LEU A 221 -9.45 -21.62 1.24
N GLU A 222 -9.20 -21.24 -0.01
CA GLU A 222 -9.19 -22.12 -1.18
C GLU A 222 -7.85 -22.84 -1.38
N THR A 223 -6.92 -22.72 -0.42
CA THR A 223 -5.64 -23.44 -0.48
C THR A 223 -5.92 -24.94 -0.41
N PRO A 224 -5.51 -25.75 -1.42
CA PRO A 224 -5.74 -27.19 -1.43
C PRO A 224 -4.94 -27.87 -0.31
N ILE A 225 -5.55 -28.86 0.33
CA ILE A 225 -4.92 -29.67 1.38
C ILE A 225 -4.91 -31.14 0.92
N GLY A 226 -3.72 -31.74 0.85
CA GLY A 226 -3.52 -33.11 0.41
C GLY A 226 -3.05 -33.23 -1.03
N GLU A 227 -2.98 -34.46 -1.53
CA GLU A 227 -2.53 -34.77 -2.90
C GLU A 227 -3.67 -34.74 -3.93
N GLU A 228 -4.93 -34.79 -3.49
CA GLU A 228 -6.13 -34.69 -4.32
C GLU A 228 -6.78 -33.32 -4.12
N ASP A 229 -7.14 -32.64 -5.23
CA ASP A 229 -7.71 -31.27 -5.25
C ASP A 229 -9.12 -31.14 -4.64
N ASP A 230 -9.60 -32.18 -3.96
CA ASP A 230 -10.98 -32.27 -3.45
C ASP A 230 -11.18 -31.61 -2.06
N SER A 231 -10.10 -31.23 -1.35
CA SER A 231 -10.19 -30.63 -0.01
C SER A 231 -9.45 -29.31 0.08
N HIS A 232 -10.12 -28.31 0.63
CA HIS A 232 -9.57 -26.97 0.81
C HIS A 232 -9.44 -26.62 2.30
N LEU A 233 -8.57 -25.67 2.64
CA LEU A 233 -8.35 -25.23 4.03
C LEU A 233 -9.66 -24.78 4.70
N GLY A 234 -10.58 -24.17 3.93
CA GLY A 234 -11.88 -23.72 4.41
C GLY A 234 -12.78 -24.84 4.93
N ASP A 235 -12.65 -26.07 4.39
CA ASP A 235 -13.47 -27.23 4.78
C ASP A 235 -13.15 -27.74 6.20
N PHE A 236 -11.98 -27.37 6.73
CA PHE A 236 -11.50 -27.79 8.07
C PHE A 236 -11.76 -26.74 9.15
N ILE A 237 -12.28 -25.57 8.80
CA ILE A 237 -12.55 -24.48 9.75
C ILE A 237 -14.00 -24.59 10.20
N GLU A 238 -14.19 -24.92 11.48
CA GLU A 238 -15.51 -25.00 12.10
C GLU A 238 -16.12 -23.59 12.29
N ASP A 239 -17.43 -23.48 12.07
CA ASP A 239 -18.19 -22.28 12.41
C ASP A 239 -18.43 -22.26 13.94
N SER A 240 -17.66 -21.41 14.64
CA SER A 240 -17.76 -21.25 16.09
C SER A 240 -19.03 -20.53 16.54
N ASP A 241 -19.72 -19.83 15.65
CA ASP A 241 -20.95 -19.11 15.95
C ASP A 241 -22.20 -19.95 15.74
N ALA A 242 -22.08 -21.11 15.07
CA ALA A 242 -23.15 -22.07 14.91
C ALA A 242 -23.48 -22.76 16.24
N GLN A 243 -24.72 -22.59 16.70
CA GLN A 243 -25.19 -23.26 17.90
C GLN A 243 -25.26 -24.77 17.70
N SER A 244 -24.85 -25.54 18.72
CA SER A 244 -25.04 -26.99 18.67
C SER A 244 -26.53 -27.33 18.64
N PRO A 245 -26.97 -28.43 17.96
CA PRO A 245 -28.38 -28.82 17.95
C PRO A 245 -28.98 -29.01 19.34
N SER A 246 -28.18 -29.47 20.30
CA SER A 246 -28.60 -29.64 21.69
C SER A 246 -28.85 -28.29 22.38
N ASP A 247 -28.00 -27.31 22.16
CA ASP A 247 -28.13 -25.96 22.75
C ASP A 247 -29.32 -25.22 22.13
N HIS A 248 -29.52 -25.36 20.83
CA HIS A 248 -30.68 -24.81 20.14
C HIS A 248 -31.99 -25.42 20.68
N ALA A 249 -32.07 -26.75 20.83
CA ALA A 249 -33.23 -27.44 21.40
C ALA A 249 -33.49 -26.99 22.85
N ALA A 250 -32.45 -26.88 23.67
CA ALA A 250 -32.56 -26.38 25.04
C ALA A 250 -33.07 -24.93 25.11
N TYR A 251 -32.62 -24.10 24.19
CA TYR A 251 -33.05 -22.71 24.07
C TYR A 251 -34.54 -22.60 23.66
N GLU A 252 -34.96 -23.39 22.69
CA GLU A 252 -36.39 -23.43 22.24
C GLU A 252 -37.31 -23.95 23.37
N LEU A 253 -36.89 -24.98 24.12
CA LEU A 253 -37.62 -25.45 25.30
C LEU A 253 -37.70 -24.38 26.40
N LEU A 254 -36.65 -23.65 26.63
CA LEU A 254 -36.63 -22.54 27.61
C LEU A 254 -37.60 -21.43 27.15
N LYS A 255 -37.63 -21.12 25.87
CA LYS A 255 -38.54 -20.13 25.30
C LYS A 255 -40.00 -20.55 25.46
N GLU A 256 -40.33 -21.79 25.15
CA GLU A 256 -41.68 -22.34 25.32
C GLU A 256 -42.13 -22.31 26.80
N GLN A 257 -41.24 -22.70 27.74
CA GLN A 257 -41.52 -22.61 29.16
C GLN A 257 -41.72 -21.18 29.64
N LEU A 258 -40.97 -20.23 29.06
CA LEU A 258 -41.14 -18.80 29.37
C LEU A 258 -42.48 -18.27 28.85
N GLU A 259 -42.88 -18.65 27.69
CA GLU A 259 -44.21 -18.31 27.12
C GLU A 259 -45.35 -18.87 27.98
N ASP A 260 -45.28 -20.15 28.38
CA ASP A 260 -46.25 -20.77 29.28
C ASP A 260 -46.38 -20.02 30.62
N VAL A 261 -45.26 -19.53 31.15
CA VAL A 261 -45.28 -18.71 32.42
C VAL A 261 -45.89 -17.33 32.17
N LEU A 262 -45.55 -16.68 31.04
CA LEU A 262 -46.09 -15.36 30.70
C LEU A 262 -47.62 -15.41 30.49
N ASP A 263 -48.13 -16.48 29.87
CA ASP A 263 -49.57 -16.71 29.67
C ASP A 263 -50.38 -16.83 30.99
N THR A 264 -49.72 -17.10 32.11
CA THR A 264 -50.34 -17.13 33.45
C THR A 264 -50.61 -15.72 34.02
N LEU A 265 -50.02 -14.67 33.43
CA LEU A 265 -50.13 -13.29 33.85
C LEU A 265 -51.33 -12.60 33.19
N THR A 266 -51.65 -11.41 33.66
CA THR A 266 -52.65 -10.57 32.93
C THR A 266 -51.99 -9.97 31.68
N ASP A 267 -52.77 -9.77 30.60
CA ASP A 267 -52.32 -9.20 29.33
C ASP A 267 -51.46 -7.93 29.48
N ARG A 268 -51.73 -7.14 30.52
CA ARG A 268 -51.01 -5.90 30.78
C ARG A 268 -49.65 -6.18 31.38
N GLU A 269 -49.55 -7.14 32.30
CA GLU A 269 -48.30 -7.51 32.96
C GLU A 269 -47.38 -8.24 31.95
N GLU A 270 -47.92 -9.12 31.16
CA GLU A 270 -47.22 -9.79 30.08
C GLU A 270 -46.61 -8.79 29.11
N ASN A 271 -47.42 -7.88 28.57
CA ASN A 271 -46.92 -6.85 27.63
C ASN A 271 -45.83 -5.96 28.23
N VAL A 272 -45.93 -5.59 29.53
CA VAL A 272 -44.89 -4.82 30.19
C VAL A 272 -43.58 -5.59 30.26
N LEU A 273 -43.61 -6.89 30.56
CA LEU A 273 -42.42 -7.74 30.59
C LEU A 273 -41.85 -7.94 29.20
N ARG A 274 -42.67 -8.26 28.20
CA ARG A 274 -42.23 -8.43 26.79
C ARG A 274 -41.49 -7.18 26.29
N LEU A 275 -42.07 -6.01 26.47
CA LEU A 275 -41.46 -4.74 26.04
C LEU A 275 -40.24 -4.38 26.87
N ARG A 276 -40.24 -4.64 28.18
CA ARG A 276 -39.12 -4.29 29.06
C ARG A 276 -37.85 -5.10 28.75
N PHE A 277 -38.02 -6.36 28.43
CA PHE A 277 -36.91 -7.28 28.17
C PHE A 277 -36.67 -7.53 26.68
N GLY A 278 -37.46 -6.92 25.80
CA GLY A 278 -37.30 -7.03 24.35
C GLY A 278 -37.48 -8.46 23.86
N LEU A 279 -38.44 -9.21 24.42
CA LEU A 279 -38.63 -10.63 24.12
C LEU A 279 -39.11 -10.86 22.69
N ASP A 280 -39.80 -9.87 22.08
CA ASP A 280 -40.32 -9.97 20.71
C ASP A 280 -39.37 -9.42 19.65
N ASP A 281 -38.71 -8.27 19.92
CA ASP A 281 -37.91 -7.53 18.94
C ASP A 281 -36.45 -7.26 19.36
N GLY A 282 -36.04 -7.79 20.51
CA GLY A 282 -34.68 -7.61 21.04
C GLY A 282 -34.34 -6.19 21.53
N ARG A 283 -35.33 -5.29 21.59
CA ARG A 283 -35.15 -3.90 22.04
C ARG A 283 -35.66 -3.74 23.48
N THR A 284 -34.82 -3.21 24.34
CA THR A 284 -35.11 -2.93 25.74
C THR A 284 -35.43 -1.45 25.98
#